data_d16b41812410c33b6c8f57f8f9e39d4a
#
_entry.id   d16b41812410c33b6c8f57f8f9e39d4a
#
_cell.length_a   1.000
_cell.length_b   1.000
_cell.length_c   1.000
_cell.angle_alpha   90.00
_cell.angle_beta   90.00
_cell.angle_gamma   90.00
#
_symmetry.space_group_name_H-M   'P 1'
#
loop_
_entity.id
_entity.type
_entity.pdbx_description
1 polymer ?
#
loop_
_entity_poly.entity_id
_entity_poly.type
_entity_poly.pdbx_seq_one_letter_code
_entity_poly.pdbx_strand_id
1 'polypeptide(L)'
;MLKNGLINKNKVMEQFDSTSYQEKIKEDKLTLVKYAANWCGPCKVLSPILEGVLKDFPNINAGEVNIDIHSDLAIKDGIRGVPTVVFYKNGVVVDKMVGLQPAQAYSQKINSLMN
;
A
#
# COMPACT_ATOMS: atom_id res chain seq x y z
N MET A 1 -28.00 0.07 -2.92
CA MET A 1 -27.60 0.61 -2.95
C MET A 1 -26.85 0.83 -3.23
N LEU A 2 -26.56 1.01 -3.39
CA LEU A 2 -25.83 1.47 -3.60
C LEU A 2 -25.08 1.82 -3.50
N LYS A 3 -25.30 1.76 -4.21
CA LYS A 3 -24.32 2.71 -3.78
C LYS A 3 -23.04 2.11 -3.25
N ASN A 4 -23.02 0.87 -2.99
CA ASN A 4 -21.83 0.20 -2.53
C ASN A 4 -20.74 0.15 -3.58
N GLY A 5 -21.11 -0.11 -4.79
CA GLY A 5 -20.15 -0.12 -5.87
C GLY A 5 -19.49 1.22 -6.03
N LEU A 6 -20.26 2.28 -5.86
CA LEU A 6 -19.73 3.62 -5.98
C LEU A 6 -18.72 3.92 -4.89
N ILE A 7 -19.02 3.52 -3.67
CA ILE A 7 -18.13 3.74 -2.56
C ILE A 7 -16.85 2.97 -2.75
N ASN A 8 -16.95 1.71 -3.14
CA ASN A 8 -15.81 0.83 -3.25
C ASN A 8 -14.82 1.29 -4.31
N LYS A 9 -15.30 1.80 -5.40
CA LYS A 9 -14.39 2.19 -6.46
C LYS A 9 -13.55 3.40 -6.08
N ASN A 10 -13.93 4.11 -5.03
CA ASN A 10 -13.14 5.22 -4.53
C ASN A 10 -12.16 4.79 -3.45
N LYS A 11 -12.23 3.53 -3.04
CA LYS A 11 -11.38 3.05 -1.97
C LYS A 11 -10.34 2.11 -2.54
N VAL A 12 -9.39 2.69 -3.23
CA VAL A 12 -8.32 1.88 -3.78
C VAL A 12 -7.30 1.48 -2.73
N MET A 13 -7.21 2.25 -1.62
CA MET A 13 -6.36 1.90 -0.50
C MET A 13 -7.14 2.01 0.79
N GLU A 14 -7.27 0.90 1.50
CA GLU A 14 -7.93 0.92 2.79
C GLU A 14 -6.93 1.17 3.90
N GLN A 15 -7.42 1.66 5.04
CA GLN A 15 -6.57 1.81 6.21
C GLN A 15 -6.43 0.45 6.87
N PHE A 16 -5.20 -0.05 6.94
CA PHE A 16 -4.93 -1.33 7.58
C PHE A 16 -4.66 -1.14 9.06
N ASP A 17 -5.28 -1.99 9.86
CA ASP A 17 -4.84 -2.21 11.24
C ASP A 17 -4.04 -3.51 11.28
N SER A 18 -3.67 -3.93 12.48
CA SER A 18 -2.84 -5.12 12.63
C SER A 18 -3.51 -6.36 12.05
N THR A 19 -4.82 -6.50 12.24
CA THR A 19 -5.57 -7.65 11.77
C THR A 19 -5.70 -7.67 10.26
N SER A 20 -6.19 -6.57 9.68
CA SER A 20 -6.38 -6.51 8.22
C SER A 20 -5.06 -6.57 7.47
N TYR A 21 -4.01 -5.96 8.02
CA TYR A 21 -2.68 -6.06 7.45
C TYR A 21 -2.24 -7.53 7.35
N GLN A 22 -2.35 -8.27 8.47
CA GLN A 22 -1.91 -9.66 8.49
C GLN A 22 -2.71 -10.53 7.54
N GLU A 23 -4.00 -10.30 7.47
CA GLU A 23 -4.87 -11.07 6.58
C GLU A 23 -4.53 -10.85 5.13
N LYS A 24 -4.35 -9.58 4.76
CA LYS A 24 -4.12 -9.23 3.36
C LYS A 24 -2.76 -9.66 2.85
N ILE A 25 -1.71 -9.48 3.63
CA ILE A 25 -0.36 -9.82 3.15
C ILE A 25 -0.17 -11.32 2.97
N LYS A 26 -0.99 -12.15 3.63
CA LYS A 26 -0.88 -13.61 3.53
C LYS A 26 -1.52 -14.15 2.25
N GLU A 27 -2.35 -13.38 1.59
CA GLU A 27 -3.05 -13.85 0.41
C GLU A 27 -2.08 -14.16 -0.74
N ASP A 28 -2.50 -15.07 -1.59
CA ASP A 28 -1.71 -15.47 -2.76
C ASP A 28 -1.96 -14.48 -3.91
N LYS A 29 -1.72 -13.23 -3.62
CA LYS A 29 -1.70 -12.17 -4.60
C LYS A 29 -0.85 -11.05 -4.04
N LEU A 30 -0.38 -10.19 -4.92
CA LEU A 30 0.47 -9.07 -4.51
C LEU A 30 -0.32 -8.12 -3.62
N THR A 31 0.30 -7.71 -2.52
CA THR A 31 -0.26 -6.70 -1.62
C THR A 31 0.72 -5.55 -1.50
N LEU A 32 0.22 -4.35 -1.75
CA LEU A 32 0.98 -3.11 -1.60
C LEU A 32 0.57 -2.45 -0.29
N VAL A 33 1.54 -2.18 0.58
CA VAL A 33 1.29 -1.47 1.83
C VAL A 33 2.09 -0.18 1.84
N LYS A 34 1.40 0.94 1.95
CA LYS A 34 2.03 2.25 2.07
C LYS A 34 2.12 2.60 3.55
N TYR A 35 3.35 2.74 4.05
CA TYR A 35 3.57 3.23 5.40
C TYR A 35 3.64 4.74 5.36
N ALA A 36 2.85 5.40 6.19
CA ALA A 36 2.66 6.84 6.11
C ALA A 36 2.37 7.42 7.49
N ALA A 37 2.37 8.75 7.56
CA ALA A 37 2.00 9.48 8.78
C ALA A 37 1.24 10.74 8.38
N ASN A 38 0.41 11.23 9.29
CA ASN A 38 -0.42 12.41 8.99
C ASN A 38 0.42 13.68 8.82
N TRP A 39 1.58 13.76 9.46
CA TRP A 39 2.47 14.91 9.39
C TRP A 39 3.37 14.89 8.15
N CYS A 40 3.31 13.86 7.36
CA CYS A 40 4.24 13.63 6.25
C CYS A 40 3.69 14.25 4.96
N GLY A 41 4.30 15.33 4.50
CA GLY A 41 3.93 15.98 3.26
C GLY A 41 4.05 15.08 2.04
N PRO A 42 5.21 14.45 1.82
CA PRO A 42 5.37 13.53 0.68
C PRO A 42 4.39 12.36 0.67
N CYS A 43 3.96 11.90 1.86
CA CYS A 43 2.94 10.85 1.94
C CYS A 43 1.64 11.31 1.30
N LYS A 44 1.28 12.57 1.56
CA LYS A 44 0.04 13.14 1.01
C LYS A 44 0.11 13.31 -0.50
N VAL A 45 1.29 13.64 -1.00
CA VAL A 45 1.52 13.74 -2.45
C VAL A 45 1.42 12.36 -3.10
N LEU A 46 1.93 11.34 -2.42
CA LEU A 46 1.94 9.98 -2.95
C LEU A 46 0.55 9.37 -3.06
N SER A 47 -0.38 9.74 -2.18
CA SER A 47 -1.71 9.12 -2.17
C SER A 47 -2.41 9.17 -3.53
N PRO A 48 -2.58 10.34 -4.17
CA PRO A 48 -3.23 10.37 -5.48
C PRO A 48 -2.41 9.66 -6.57
N ILE A 49 -1.10 9.65 -6.45
CA ILE A 49 -0.25 8.95 -7.40
C ILE A 49 -0.53 7.46 -7.34
N LEU A 50 -0.53 6.88 -6.14
CA LEU A 50 -0.81 5.46 -5.99
C LEU A 50 -2.24 5.11 -6.37
N GLU A 51 -3.20 5.97 -6.04
CA GLU A 51 -4.58 5.73 -6.42
C GLU A 51 -4.72 5.65 -7.94
N GLY A 52 -4.02 6.51 -8.66
CA GLY A 52 -4.01 6.48 -10.11
C GLY A 52 -3.39 5.20 -10.66
N VAL A 53 -2.25 4.81 -10.09
CA VAL A 53 -1.57 3.58 -10.51
C VAL A 53 -2.44 2.36 -10.26
N LEU A 54 -3.06 2.29 -9.09
CA LEU A 54 -3.81 1.11 -8.68
C LEU A 54 -5.07 0.86 -9.51
N LYS A 55 -5.56 1.88 -10.21
CA LYS A 55 -6.68 1.68 -11.14
C LYS A 55 -6.32 0.71 -12.25
N ASP A 56 -5.06 0.61 -12.60
CA ASP A 56 -4.59 -0.30 -13.63
C ASP A 56 -4.30 -1.70 -13.11
N PHE A 57 -4.39 -1.90 -11.79
CA PHE A 57 -4.06 -3.18 -11.17
C PHE A 57 -5.16 -3.60 -10.18
N PRO A 58 -6.37 -3.88 -10.68
CA PRO A 58 -7.49 -4.18 -9.78
C PRO A 58 -7.36 -5.50 -9.03
N ASN A 59 -6.42 -6.35 -9.44
CA ASN A 59 -6.29 -7.68 -8.85
C ASN A 59 -5.28 -7.75 -7.70
N ILE A 60 -4.67 -6.63 -7.32
CA ILE A 60 -3.78 -6.62 -6.16
C ILE A 60 -4.49 -6.00 -4.96
N ASN A 61 -4.02 -6.35 -3.78
CA ASN A 61 -4.47 -5.70 -2.55
C ASN A 61 -3.65 -4.43 -2.33
N ALA A 62 -4.26 -3.41 -1.75
CA ALA A 62 -3.54 -2.20 -1.41
C ALA A 62 -4.12 -1.57 -0.16
N GLY A 63 -3.25 -1.13 0.71
CA GLY A 63 -3.68 -0.45 1.93
C GLY A 63 -2.59 0.43 2.50
N GLU A 64 -2.94 1.17 3.52
CA GLU A 64 -2.06 2.11 4.18
C GLU A 64 -1.97 1.79 5.66
N VAL A 65 -0.76 1.85 6.20
CA VAL A 65 -0.50 1.72 7.64
C VAL A 65 -0.01 3.06 8.15
N ASN A 66 -0.70 3.59 9.14
CA ASN A 66 -0.27 4.81 9.83
C ASN A 66 0.74 4.41 10.90
N ILE A 67 1.98 4.87 10.75
CA ILE A 67 3.07 4.44 11.65
C ILE A 67 2.95 4.99 13.06
N ASP A 68 2.19 6.06 13.25
CA ASP A 68 1.97 6.62 14.59
C ASP A 68 0.95 5.79 15.37
N ILE A 69 0.00 5.20 14.65
CA ILE A 69 -1.04 4.36 15.27
C ILE A 69 -0.56 2.91 15.41
N HIS A 70 0.15 2.43 14.39
CA HIS A 70 0.58 1.03 14.32
C HIS A 70 2.10 0.95 14.22
N SER A 71 2.78 1.52 15.20
CA SER A 71 4.24 1.56 15.20
C SER A 71 4.86 0.16 15.25
N ASP A 72 4.16 -0.80 15.82
CA ASP A 72 4.61 -2.18 15.88
C ASP A 72 4.78 -2.77 14.47
N LEU A 73 3.89 -2.45 13.56
CA LEU A 73 3.99 -2.94 12.18
C LEU A 73 5.17 -2.32 11.46
N ALA A 74 5.38 -1.02 11.69
CA ALA A 74 6.50 -0.32 11.08
C ALA A 74 7.83 -0.89 11.58
N ILE A 75 7.94 -1.17 12.87
CA ILE A 75 9.14 -1.74 13.45
C ILE A 75 9.39 -3.13 12.90
N LYS A 76 8.35 -3.95 12.84
CA LYS A 76 8.46 -5.31 12.34
C LYS A 76 9.04 -5.35 10.93
N ASP A 77 8.60 -4.43 10.07
CA ASP A 77 9.04 -4.43 8.68
C ASP A 77 10.23 -3.51 8.44
N GLY A 78 10.83 -2.98 9.50
CA GLY A 78 12.04 -2.19 9.38
C GLY A 78 11.86 -0.86 8.69
N ILE A 79 10.69 -0.23 8.86
CA ILE A 79 10.38 1.05 8.23
C ILE A 79 11.12 2.15 8.98
N ARG A 80 11.97 2.89 8.28
CA ARG A 80 12.79 3.95 8.88
C ARG A 80 12.35 5.34 8.48
N GLY A 81 11.53 5.45 7.46
CA GLY A 81 11.07 6.74 7.00
C GLY A 81 9.78 6.56 6.22
N VAL A 82 9.07 7.65 6.02
CA VAL A 82 7.80 7.64 5.27
C VAL A 82 7.86 8.68 4.16
N PRO A 83 7.20 8.42 3.04
CA PRO A 83 6.46 7.19 2.76
C PRO A 83 7.40 6.05 2.38
N THR A 84 7.03 4.84 2.72
CA THR A 84 7.69 3.63 2.23
C THR A 84 6.60 2.69 1.74
N VAL A 85 6.75 2.17 0.54
CA VAL A 85 5.82 1.20 -0.02
C VAL A 85 6.49 -0.16 0.04
N VAL A 86 5.83 -1.12 0.68
CA VAL A 86 6.33 -2.48 0.82
C VAL A 86 5.38 -3.40 0.07
N PHE A 87 5.95 -4.33 -0.69
CA PHE A 87 5.18 -5.32 -1.44
C PHE A 87 5.32 -6.68 -0.79
N TYR A 88 4.19 -7.37 -0.67
CA TYR A 88 4.12 -8.68 -0.03
C TYR A 88 3.42 -9.69 -0.95
N LYS A 89 3.76 -10.95 -0.78
CA LYS A 89 3.03 -12.06 -1.38
C LYS A 89 3.18 -13.26 -0.48
N ASN A 90 2.05 -13.89 -0.14
CA ASN A 90 2.05 -15.07 0.74
C ASN A 90 2.73 -14.80 2.08
N GLY A 91 2.56 -13.61 2.62
CA GLY A 91 3.11 -13.22 3.91
C GLY A 91 4.56 -12.80 3.88
N VAL A 92 5.19 -12.75 2.71
CA VAL A 92 6.61 -12.48 2.56
C VAL A 92 6.82 -11.15 1.86
N VAL A 93 7.75 -10.35 2.37
CA VAL A 93 8.16 -9.11 1.68
C VAL A 93 8.90 -9.49 0.40
N VAL A 94 8.41 -9.00 -0.73
CA VAL A 94 9.05 -9.27 -2.02
C VAL A 94 9.79 -8.05 -2.56
N ASP A 95 9.43 -6.84 -2.13
CA ASP A 95 10.19 -5.64 -2.49
C ASP A 95 9.79 -4.45 -1.64
N LYS A 96 10.58 -3.39 -1.68
CA LYS A 96 10.32 -2.11 -1.01
C LYS A 96 10.69 -0.95 -1.91
N MET A 97 9.96 0.14 -1.80
CA MET A 97 10.30 1.40 -2.46
C MET A 97 10.25 2.51 -1.41
N VAL A 98 11.37 3.16 -1.17
CA VAL A 98 11.50 4.19 -0.13
C VAL A 98 11.35 5.57 -0.76
N GLY A 99 10.53 6.41 -0.12
CA GLY A 99 10.37 7.79 -0.53
C GLY A 99 9.35 7.97 -1.65
N LEU A 100 9.16 9.22 -2.03
CA LEU A 100 8.22 9.59 -3.09
C LEU A 100 8.85 9.29 -4.44
N GLN A 101 8.15 8.50 -5.26
CA GLN A 101 8.60 8.11 -6.58
C GLN A 101 7.54 8.50 -7.62
N PRO A 102 7.90 8.65 -8.88
CA PRO A 102 6.89 8.91 -9.91
C PRO A 102 5.98 7.70 -10.14
N ALA A 103 4.79 7.98 -10.65
CA ALA A 103 3.77 6.94 -10.90
C ALA A 103 4.34 5.77 -11.70
N GLN A 104 5.13 6.08 -12.73
CA GLN A 104 5.68 5.04 -13.61
C GLN A 104 6.56 4.05 -12.86
N ALA A 105 7.29 4.52 -11.84
CA ALA A 105 8.15 3.63 -11.06
C ALA A 105 7.32 2.57 -10.33
N TYR A 106 6.17 2.96 -9.79
CA TYR A 106 5.29 2.01 -9.12
C TYR A 106 4.64 1.05 -10.10
N SER A 107 4.19 1.55 -11.26
CA SER A 107 3.59 0.69 -12.29
C SER A 107 4.59 -0.36 -12.77
N GLN A 108 5.81 0.04 -13.03
CA GLN A 108 6.85 -0.89 -13.48
C GLN A 108 7.17 -1.92 -12.41
N LYS A 109 7.24 -1.49 -11.15
CA LYS A 109 7.51 -2.42 -10.06
C LYS A 109 6.39 -3.45 -9.92
N ILE A 110 5.15 -3.00 -9.94
CA ILE A 110 4.01 -3.91 -9.82
C ILE A 110 4.02 -4.92 -10.97
N ASN A 111 4.22 -4.45 -12.20
CA ASN A 111 4.28 -5.35 -13.34
C ASN A 111 5.37 -6.40 -13.18
N SER A 112 6.54 -6.00 -12.70
CA SER A 112 7.65 -6.94 -12.53
C SER A 112 7.35 -7.98 -11.46
N LEU A 113 6.62 -7.59 -10.41
CA LEU A 113 6.31 -8.49 -9.31
C LEU A 113 5.13 -9.41 -9.60
N MET A 114 4.29 -9.08 -10.57
CA MET A 114 3.15 -9.89 -10.93
C MET A 114 3.50 -11.00 -11.91
N ASN A 115 4.67 -10.95 -12.52
CA ASN A 115 5.09 -11.96 -13.49
C ASN A 115 5.82 -13.15 -12.84
#